data_8730079946079adfa516bc08f5fb572b
#
_entry.id   8730079946079adfa516bc08f5fb572b
#
_cell.length_a   1.000
_cell.length_b   1.000
_cell.length_c   1.000
_cell.angle_alpha   90.00
_cell.angle_beta   90.00
_cell.angle_gamma   90.00
#
_symmetry.space_group_name_H-M   'P 1'
#
loop_
_entity.id
_entity.type
_entity.pdbx_description
1 polymer ?
#
loop_
_entity_poly.entity_id
_entity_poly.type
_entity_poly.pdbx_seq_one_letter_code
_entity_poly.pdbx_strand_id
1 'polypeptide(L)'
;MSKPILDIDKVAKKKKSKSLLMGSVVAVIIAITPYIFYSYNWFPTTNTLDLYFFTFESKYQESISVVMWFFMAKFVPLILLILWFFTCKHWWYHVLLIPMAMFVFQIVALIQQEKYLDEVEIYWLIPIMMLVTPFVYFIRIK
;
A
#
# COMPACT_ATOMS: atom_id res chain seq x y z
N MET A 1 28.91 40.63 -12.00
CA MET A 1 27.44 40.59 -12.27
C MET A 1 26.91 39.22 -12.75
N SER A 2 27.63 38.12 -12.48
CA SER A 2 27.29 36.76 -12.97
C SER A 2 26.86 35.74 -11.88
N LYS A 3 26.63 36.18 -10.64
CA LYS A 3 26.21 35.30 -9.54
C LYS A 3 24.77 34.74 -9.63
N PRO A 4 23.73 35.45 -10.11
CA PRO A 4 22.37 34.94 -10.08
C PRO A 4 22.10 33.78 -11.06
N ILE A 5 22.80 33.70 -12.17
CA ILE A 5 22.61 32.63 -13.18
C ILE A 5 23.17 31.29 -12.67
N LEU A 6 24.33 31.31 -12.01
CA LEU A 6 24.97 30.15 -11.43
C LEU A 6 24.14 29.51 -10.31
N ASP A 7 23.39 30.31 -9.53
CA ASP A 7 22.52 29.81 -8.49
C ASP A 7 21.23 29.18 -9.04
N ILE A 8 20.69 29.73 -10.13
CA ILE A 8 19.53 29.16 -10.83
C ILE A 8 19.87 27.78 -11.39
N ASP A 9 21.04 27.63 -12.02
CA ASP A 9 21.49 26.36 -12.59
C ASP A 9 21.74 25.30 -11.51
N LYS A 10 22.30 25.67 -10.35
CA LYS A 10 22.49 24.78 -9.22
C LYS A 10 21.17 24.30 -8.63
N VAL A 11 20.20 25.19 -8.47
CA VAL A 11 18.85 24.88 -7.97
C VAL A 11 18.12 23.95 -8.95
N ALA A 12 18.18 24.23 -10.25
CA ALA A 12 17.58 23.40 -11.29
C ALA A 12 18.21 21.99 -11.33
N LYS A 13 19.53 21.89 -11.23
CA LYS A 13 20.27 20.62 -11.18
C LYS A 13 19.94 19.82 -9.92
N LYS A 14 19.81 20.47 -8.75
CA LYS A 14 19.41 19.85 -7.50
C LYS A 14 17.98 19.32 -7.55
N LYS A 15 17.05 20.06 -8.17
CA LYS A 15 15.66 19.65 -8.34
C LYS A 15 15.55 18.46 -9.28
N LYS A 16 16.30 18.44 -10.39
CA LYS A 16 16.38 17.33 -11.34
C LYS A 16 16.97 16.08 -10.69
N SER A 17 18.05 16.21 -9.93
CA SER A 17 18.66 15.09 -9.20
C SER A 17 17.71 14.47 -8.19
N LYS A 18 16.97 15.30 -7.42
CA LYS A 18 15.97 14.82 -6.47
C LYS A 18 14.80 14.08 -7.12
N SER A 19 14.36 14.55 -8.30
CA SER A 19 13.32 13.88 -9.08
C SER A 19 13.78 12.51 -9.62
N LEU A 20 15.03 12.43 -10.09
CA LEU A 20 15.62 11.16 -10.55
C LEU A 20 15.79 10.16 -9.40
N LEU A 21 16.25 10.61 -8.24
CA LEU A 21 16.35 9.77 -7.04
C LEU A 21 15.00 9.20 -6.62
N MET A 22 13.97 10.04 -6.58
CA MET A 22 12.62 9.59 -6.26
C MET A 22 12.11 8.54 -7.27
N GLY A 23 12.32 8.77 -8.56
CA GLY A 23 11.96 7.80 -9.61
C GLY A 23 12.70 6.47 -9.46
N SER A 24 13.99 6.50 -9.13
CA SER A 24 14.79 5.29 -8.90
C SER A 24 14.31 4.50 -7.68
N VAL A 25 13.98 5.18 -6.57
CA VAL A 25 13.44 4.53 -5.37
C VAL A 25 12.11 3.84 -5.69
N VAL A 26 11.20 4.50 -6.38
CA VAL A 26 9.91 3.92 -6.80
C VAL A 26 10.14 2.70 -7.70
N ALA A 27 11.06 2.79 -8.67
CA ALA A 27 11.38 1.67 -9.55
C ALA A 27 11.94 0.46 -8.79
N VAL A 28 12.80 0.66 -7.79
CA VAL A 28 13.33 -0.40 -6.94
C VAL A 28 12.22 -1.06 -6.13
N ILE A 29 11.31 -0.27 -5.56
CA ILE A 29 10.16 -0.83 -4.79
C ILE A 29 9.29 -1.69 -5.70
N ILE A 30 8.99 -1.24 -6.92
CA ILE A 30 8.21 -2.02 -7.89
C ILE A 30 8.95 -3.31 -8.26
N ALA A 31 10.26 -3.26 -8.46
CA ALA A 31 11.07 -4.45 -8.79
C ALA A 31 11.12 -5.47 -7.64
N ILE A 32 11.04 -5.03 -6.39
CA ILE A 32 11.02 -5.90 -5.20
C ILE A 32 9.62 -6.48 -4.94
N THR A 33 8.58 -5.90 -5.49
CA THR A 33 7.18 -6.31 -5.28
C THR A 33 6.93 -7.84 -5.47
N PRO A 34 7.43 -8.51 -6.53
CA PRO A 34 7.24 -9.96 -6.68
C PRO A 34 7.87 -10.76 -5.54
N TYR A 35 9.02 -10.34 -5.03
CA TYR A 35 9.70 -11.01 -3.91
C TYR A 35 8.90 -10.86 -2.62
N ILE A 36 8.33 -9.67 -2.38
CA ILE A 36 7.42 -9.43 -1.25
C ILE A 36 6.20 -10.34 -1.36
N PHE A 37 5.61 -10.47 -2.55
CA PHE A 37 4.46 -11.34 -2.75
C PHE A 37 4.80 -12.80 -2.41
N TYR A 38 5.93 -13.33 -2.89
CA TYR A 38 6.35 -14.72 -2.64
C TYR A 38 6.81 -14.99 -1.20
N SER A 39 6.95 -13.99 -0.35
CA SER A 39 7.32 -14.17 1.06
C SER A 39 6.30 -14.99 1.88
N TYR A 40 5.06 -15.13 1.40
CA TYR A 40 4.07 -16.01 2.05
C TYR A 40 4.53 -17.47 2.16
N ASN A 41 5.44 -17.94 1.28
CA ASN A 41 6.01 -19.30 1.33
C ASN A 41 6.90 -19.54 2.56
N TRP A 42 7.32 -18.50 3.26
CA TRP A 42 8.13 -18.63 4.47
C TRP A 42 7.29 -18.95 5.70
N PHE A 43 5.97 -18.84 5.59
CA PHE A 43 5.06 -19.13 6.69
C PHE A 43 4.71 -20.62 6.74
N PRO A 44 4.51 -21.18 7.97
CA PRO A 44 4.19 -22.58 8.13
C PRO A 44 2.82 -22.93 7.56
N THR A 45 2.67 -24.17 7.12
CA THR A 45 1.40 -24.72 6.64
C THR A 45 0.50 -25.24 7.77
N THR A 46 0.80 -24.88 9.02
CA THR A 46 0.02 -25.20 10.21
C THR A 46 -1.12 -24.21 10.42
N ASN A 47 -2.12 -24.59 11.22
CA ASN A 47 -3.27 -23.73 11.52
C ASN A 47 -2.97 -22.67 12.58
N THR A 48 -1.86 -22.81 13.31
CA THR A 48 -1.45 -21.90 14.38
C THR A 48 -0.11 -21.26 14.07
N LEU A 49 -0.01 -19.96 14.28
CA LEU A 49 1.22 -19.20 14.23
C LEU A 49 1.49 -18.63 15.63
N ASP A 50 2.48 -19.22 16.31
CA ASP A 50 2.94 -18.70 17.59
C ASP A 50 3.95 -17.57 17.34
N LEU A 51 3.48 -16.32 17.45
CA LEU A 51 4.34 -15.16 17.52
C LEU A 51 4.64 -14.85 18.99
N TYR A 52 5.82 -14.33 19.28
CA TYR A 52 6.32 -14.07 20.63
C TYR A 52 5.34 -13.24 21.49
N PHE A 53 4.46 -12.46 20.88
CA PHE A 53 3.51 -11.58 21.55
C PHE A 53 2.04 -12.03 21.47
N PHE A 54 1.67 -12.86 20.49
CA PHE A 54 0.32 -13.39 20.33
C PHE A 54 0.31 -14.65 19.46
N THR A 55 -0.65 -15.51 19.72
CA THR A 55 -0.92 -16.70 18.91
C THR A 55 -2.03 -16.35 17.93
N PHE A 56 -1.77 -16.47 16.63
CA PHE A 56 -2.78 -16.34 15.60
C PHE A 56 -3.26 -17.72 15.18
N GLU A 57 -4.54 -17.98 15.34
CA GLU A 57 -5.19 -19.22 14.93
C GLU A 57 -6.11 -18.95 13.75
N SER A 58 -5.87 -19.62 12.63
CA SER A 58 -6.72 -19.51 11.46
C SER A 58 -8.01 -20.28 11.67
N LYS A 59 -9.13 -19.57 11.75
CA LYS A 59 -10.43 -20.16 12.05
C LYS A 59 -11.14 -20.73 10.82
N TYR A 60 -10.90 -20.17 9.65
CA TYR A 60 -11.61 -20.52 8.42
C TYR A 60 -10.72 -21.08 7.32
N GLN A 61 -9.41 -20.95 7.42
CA GLN A 61 -8.44 -21.46 6.46
C GLN A 61 -7.65 -22.61 7.10
N GLU A 62 -7.41 -23.68 6.33
CA GLU A 62 -6.70 -24.87 6.80
C GLU A 62 -5.21 -24.61 7.10
N SER A 63 -4.64 -23.51 6.63
CA SER A 63 -3.24 -23.17 6.88
C SER A 63 -2.97 -21.67 6.89
N ILE A 64 -2.02 -21.26 7.72
CA ILE A 64 -1.55 -19.87 7.81
C ILE A 64 -0.91 -19.39 6.51
N SER A 65 -0.24 -20.28 5.78
CA SER A 65 0.32 -19.97 4.47
C SER A 65 -0.74 -19.47 3.50
N VAL A 66 -1.96 -20.03 3.51
CA VAL A 66 -3.09 -19.58 2.69
C VAL A 66 -3.59 -18.22 3.15
N VAL A 67 -3.72 -17.98 4.46
CA VAL A 67 -4.10 -16.66 4.99
C VAL A 67 -3.09 -15.60 4.58
N MET A 68 -1.79 -15.91 4.66
CA MET A 68 -0.72 -15.00 4.26
C MET A 68 -0.70 -14.76 2.76
N TRP A 69 -1.02 -15.76 1.95
CA TRP A 69 -1.20 -15.59 0.51
C TRP A 69 -2.33 -14.59 0.20
N PHE A 70 -3.50 -14.73 0.83
CA PHE A 70 -4.60 -13.78 0.70
C PHE A 70 -4.19 -12.37 1.16
N PHE A 71 -3.49 -12.30 2.29
CA PHE A 71 -2.99 -11.01 2.81
C PHE A 71 -2.05 -10.33 1.80
N MET A 72 -1.06 -11.06 1.28
CA MET A 72 -0.12 -10.53 0.29
C MET A 72 -0.81 -10.14 -1.03
N ALA A 73 -1.83 -10.91 -1.45
CA ALA A 73 -2.62 -10.61 -2.64
C ALA A 73 -3.40 -9.27 -2.54
N LYS A 74 -3.72 -8.82 -1.32
CA LYS A 74 -4.37 -7.51 -1.09
C LYS A 74 -3.34 -6.43 -0.76
N PHE A 75 -2.30 -6.76 -0.02
CA PHE A 75 -1.29 -5.82 0.46
C PHE A 75 -0.40 -5.29 -0.68
N VAL A 76 0.04 -6.15 -1.58
CA VAL A 76 0.92 -5.78 -2.70
C VAL A 76 0.24 -4.78 -3.65
N PRO A 77 -0.99 -5.00 -4.17
CA PRO A 77 -1.68 -4.00 -4.97
C PRO A 77 -1.93 -2.69 -4.21
N LEU A 78 -2.21 -2.76 -2.91
CA LEU A 78 -2.38 -1.57 -2.09
C LEU A 78 -1.12 -0.70 -2.06
N ILE A 79 0.06 -1.29 -1.86
CA ILE A 79 1.33 -0.57 -1.90
C ILE A 79 1.53 0.09 -3.27
N LEU A 80 1.27 -0.63 -4.37
CA LEU A 80 1.41 -0.09 -5.71
C LEU A 80 0.45 1.08 -5.97
N LEU A 81 -0.78 1.00 -5.48
CA LEU A 81 -1.76 2.09 -5.57
C LEU A 81 -1.33 3.31 -4.76
N ILE A 82 -0.79 3.10 -3.56
CA ILE A 82 -0.24 4.17 -2.72
C ILE A 82 0.94 4.86 -3.43
N LEU A 83 1.88 4.10 -3.98
CA LEU A 83 2.99 4.65 -4.76
C LEU A 83 2.49 5.46 -5.96
N TRP A 84 1.52 4.92 -6.68
CA TRP A 84 0.92 5.62 -7.81
C TRP A 84 0.20 6.89 -7.39
N PHE A 85 -0.57 6.85 -6.31
CA PHE A 85 -1.24 8.01 -5.75
C PHE A 85 -0.27 9.15 -5.44
N PHE A 86 0.86 8.87 -4.80
CA PHE A 86 1.87 9.90 -4.49
C PHE A 86 2.68 10.35 -5.71
N THR A 87 2.85 9.50 -6.70
CA THR A 87 3.59 9.81 -7.92
C THR A 87 2.73 10.55 -8.94
N CYS A 88 1.42 10.27 -8.98
CA CYS A 88 0.50 10.89 -9.92
C CYS A 88 0.25 12.36 -9.59
N LYS A 89 0.45 13.23 -10.60
CA LYS A 89 0.22 14.68 -10.50
C LYS A 89 -1.09 15.15 -11.14
N HIS A 90 -1.81 14.23 -11.79
CA HIS A 90 -3.03 14.54 -12.50
C HIS A 90 -4.22 14.70 -11.55
N TRP A 91 -5.22 15.46 -11.93
CA TRP A 91 -6.40 15.74 -11.12
C TRP A 91 -7.25 14.50 -10.77
N TRP A 92 -7.19 13.45 -11.57
CA TRP A 92 -7.96 12.22 -11.39
C TRP A 92 -7.38 11.24 -10.34
N TYR A 93 -6.32 11.60 -9.62
CA TYR A 93 -5.78 10.77 -8.54
C TYR A 93 -6.81 10.41 -7.45
N HIS A 94 -7.90 11.21 -7.33
CA HIS A 94 -8.99 10.93 -6.40
C HIS A 94 -9.68 9.58 -6.67
N VAL A 95 -9.73 9.16 -7.94
CA VAL A 95 -10.31 7.86 -8.34
C VAL A 95 -9.54 6.70 -7.74
N LEU A 96 -8.24 6.86 -7.48
CA LEU A 96 -7.42 5.83 -6.85
C LEU A 96 -7.78 5.57 -5.38
N LEU A 97 -8.46 6.52 -4.73
CA LEU A 97 -8.92 6.34 -3.35
C LEU A 97 -9.95 5.22 -3.21
N ILE A 98 -10.77 4.99 -4.23
CA ILE A 98 -11.81 3.97 -4.22
C ILE A 98 -11.19 2.56 -4.09
N PRO A 99 -10.31 2.11 -5.00
CA PRO A 99 -9.67 0.81 -4.87
C PRO A 99 -8.75 0.72 -3.65
N MET A 100 -8.09 1.81 -3.24
CA MET A 100 -7.28 1.82 -2.02
C MET A 100 -8.14 1.51 -0.78
N ALA A 101 -9.28 2.18 -0.63
CA ALA A 101 -10.19 1.93 0.48
C ALA A 101 -10.74 0.50 0.45
N MET A 102 -11.05 -0.03 -0.73
CA MET A 102 -11.50 -1.40 -0.90
C MET A 102 -10.44 -2.41 -0.42
N PHE A 103 -9.18 -2.25 -0.81
CA PHE A 103 -8.10 -3.14 -0.35
C PHE A 103 -7.84 -3.02 1.15
N VAL A 104 -7.88 -1.81 1.71
CA VAL A 104 -7.76 -1.61 3.17
C VAL A 104 -8.88 -2.35 3.90
N PHE A 105 -10.13 -2.21 3.44
CA PHE A 105 -11.26 -2.93 4.03
C PHE A 105 -11.07 -4.44 3.97
N GLN A 106 -10.66 -4.99 2.82
CA GLN A 106 -10.41 -6.42 2.65
C GLN A 106 -9.31 -6.94 3.58
N ILE A 107 -8.25 -6.15 3.81
CA ILE A 107 -7.18 -6.51 4.76
C ILE A 107 -7.73 -6.53 6.20
N VAL A 108 -8.54 -5.54 6.58
CA VAL A 108 -9.15 -5.50 7.92
C VAL A 108 -10.09 -6.69 8.12
N ALA A 109 -10.92 -7.02 7.14
CA ALA A 109 -11.80 -8.18 7.18
C ALA A 109 -11.02 -9.50 7.33
N LEU A 110 -9.90 -9.64 6.61
CA LEU A 110 -9.02 -10.80 6.73
C LEU A 110 -8.43 -10.94 8.15
N ILE A 111 -8.01 -9.84 8.76
CA ILE A 111 -7.46 -9.84 10.13
C ILE A 111 -8.54 -10.20 11.16
N GLN A 112 -9.78 -9.77 10.93
CA GLN A 112 -10.93 -10.08 11.80
C GLN A 112 -11.45 -11.51 11.61
N GLN A 113 -10.87 -12.27 10.68
CA GLN A 113 -11.25 -13.65 10.36
C GLN A 113 -12.73 -13.79 9.96
N GLU A 114 -13.23 -12.80 9.23
CA GLU A 114 -14.59 -12.86 8.71
C GLU A 114 -14.72 -13.89 7.59
N LYS A 115 -15.90 -14.53 7.51
CA LYS A 115 -16.19 -15.66 6.63
C LYS A 115 -16.13 -15.31 5.14
N TYR A 116 -16.31 -14.04 4.79
CA TYR A 116 -16.42 -13.55 3.42
C TYR A 116 -15.26 -12.61 3.09
N LEU A 117 -14.10 -13.18 2.78
CA LEU A 117 -12.87 -12.43 2.50
C LEU A 117 -12.91 -11.59 1.22
N ASP A 118 -13.74 -11.99 0.27
CA ASP A 118 -13.82 -11.34 -1.05
C ASP A 118 -15.09 -10.49 -1.23
N GLU A 119 -16.04 -10.58 -0.31
CA GLU A 119 -17.26 -9.77 -0.34
C GLU A 119 -17.04 -8.46 0.41
N VAL A 120 -17.05 -7.36 -0.32
CA VAL A 120 -17.04 -6.02 0.27
C VAL A 120 -18.48 -5.60 0.49
N GLU A 121 -18.91 -5.55 1.73
CA GLU A 121 -20.19 -4.93 2.06
C GLU A 121 -20.10 -3.43 1.78
N ILE A 122 -20.84 -2.97 0.79
CA ILE A 122 -20.85 -1.57 0.32
C ILE A 122 -21.16 -0.60 1.48
N TYR A 123 -21.95 -1.04 2.44
CA TYR A 123 -22.30 -0.24 3.62
C TYR A 123 -21.08 0.15 4.47
N TRP A 124 -20.06 -0.70 4.57
CA TRP A 124 -18.83 -0.41 5.31
C TRP A 124 -17.82 0.40 4.48
N LEU A 125 -17.91 0.34 3.16
CA LEU A 125 -17.04 1.09 2.28
C LEU A 125 -17.28 2.60 2.42
N ILE A 126 -18.54 3.03 2.55
CA ILE A 126 -18.91 4.46 2.65
C ILE A 126 -18.28 5.15 3.86
N PRO A 127 -18.42 4.67 5.12
CA PRO A 127 -17.80 5.31 6.27
C PRO A 127 -16.27 5.28 6.23
N ILE A 128 -15.68 4.21 5.69
CA ILE A 128 -14.22 4.12 5.50
C ILE A 128 -13.74 5.18 4.52
N MET A 129 -14.44 5.36 3.39
CA MET A 129 -14.13 6.41 2.42
C MET A 129 -14.26 7.81 3.02
N MET A 130 -15.28 8.05 3.86
CA MET A 130 -15.45 9.33 4.55
C MET A 130 -14.28 9.65 5.49
N LEU A 131 -13.65 8.64 6.07
CA LEU A 131 -12.52 8.82 6.99
C LEU A 131 -11.19 8.90 6.23
N VAL A 132 -10.98 8.04 5.24
CA VAL A 132 -9.73 7.95 4.48
C VAL A 132 -9.54 9.18 3.59
N THR A 133 -10.62 9.68 2.95
CA THR A 133 -10.54 10.81 2.03
C THR A 133 -9.95 12.08 2.67
N PRO A 134 -10.48 12.60 3.80
CA PRO A 134 -9.91 13.80 4.43
C PRO A 134 -8.49 13.56 4.97
N PHE A 135 -8.19 12.36 5.47
CA PHE A 135 -6.88 12.01 5.98
C PHE A 135 -5.82 12.04 4.88
N VAL A 136 -6.11 11.45 3.72
CA VAL A 136 -5.20 11.45 2.56
C VAL A 136 -5.04 12.86 1.99
N TYR A 137 -6.13 13.65 1.95
CA TYR A 137 -6.07 15.05 1.56
C TYR A 137 -5.16 15.86 2.48
N PHE A 138 -5.30 15.67 3.78
CA PHE A 138 -4.47 16.37 4.78
C PHE A 138 -2.98 16.09 4.60
N ILE A 139 -2.60 14.84 4.31
CA ILE A 139 -1.21 14.46 4.02
C ILE A 139 -0.71 15.12 2.73
N ARG A 140 -1.57 15.24 1.72
CA ARG A 140 -1.16 15.74 0.40
C ARG A 140 -1.06 17.27 0.31
N ILE A 141 -1.84 18.01 1.08
CA ILE A 141 -1.81 19.49 1.11
C ILE A 141 -0.48 20.03 1.67
N LYS A 142 0.21 19.24 2.45
CA LYS A 142 1.51 19.59 3.03
C LYS A 142 2.68 19.16 2.14
#